data_f79b6118969718e184152a5b7bad9be5
#
_entry.id   f79b6118969718e184152a5b7bad9be5
#
_cell.length_a   1.000
_cell.length_b   1.000
_cell.length_c   1.000
_cell.angle_alpha   90.00
_cell.angle_beta   90.00
_cell.angle_gamma   90.00
#
_symmetry.space_group_name_H-M   'P 1'
#
loop_
_entity.id
_entity.type
_entity.pdbx_description
1 polymer ?
#
loop_
_entity_poly.entity_id
_entity_poly.type
_entity_poly.pdbx_seq_one_letter_code
_entity_poly.pdbx_strand_id
1 'polypeptide(L)'
;MRLSPVLLAALVLYAVPLAAQRFSLVVPASALATQVTGRAFLFIARTDKPEPRLQGGAQRRSEPFFGADVESLASGASIVIDGNTPGFPLASLARLPAGEYFVQGLLLPYTRFARADGHTVWAHMDQWEGQRFNDAPGSLVSAVQKIRVDANTNVSLQLATVLPPVQRPADTEWVQRFTIRSKLVSAFWNHDMPLGAVVLLPKGYAANSTRRYPVVYTVGHFSQRAPFGFTFEGCTTPETPEARAVRLARSAREPGCEFQQAWTSGKTPEFIAVFIQHPTPFYDDSYVLNSANNGPYGDAITRELIPEIDRRYRTIASSHARVLTGGSTGGWDVLALQIHYPDVFGGAWSLYPDQVDFRNYQFGNIYTDSNAFVMHDRSWLPREIPSSRTPEGMTELTMREENQAEATIASKGRSGGQWDGWQAAWAPVGADGYPKPLWDKRTGAIDRSVAESMRAKGYDLRDHLERNWKTVGPKLVGKLHTAVGDMDNYFLNLGVYRLETFLESTKEPGKGPYYAGSFAYGRPLKPHGWQPWSNQELLRIMAAQVARNAPRQ
;
A
#
# COMPACT_ATOMS: atom_id res chain seq x y z
N MET A 1 7.49 -6.19 -84.19
CA MET A 1 7.52 -6.01 -82.71
C MET A 1 6.30 -6.74 -82.15
N ARG A 2 6.53 -7.86 -81.49
CA ARG A 2 5.46 -8.61 -80.81
C ARG A 2 5.60 -8.35 -79.32
N LEU A 3 4.60 -7.74 -78.71
CA LEU A 3 4.50 -7.50 -77.23
C LEU A 3 3.94 -8.80 -76.61
N SER A 4 4.71 -9.39 -75.69
CA SER A 4 4.27 -10.50 -74.83
C SER A 4 3.51 -9.94 -73.59
N PRO A 5 2.39 -10.54 -73.22
CA PRO A 5 1.70 -10.16 -72.01
C PRO A 5 2.39 -10.76 -70.74
N VAL A 6 2.77 -9.92 -69.83
CA VAL A 6 3.22 -10.34 -68.50
C VAL A 6 1.99 -10.65 -67.61
N LEU A 7 1.80 -11.93 -67.27
CA LEU A 7 0.82 -12.34 -66.26
C LEU A 7 1.27 -11.92 -64.88
N LEU A 8 0.53 -11.00 -64.27
CA LEU A 8 0.67 -10.67 -62.86
C LEU A 8 -0.12 -11.72 -62.05
N ALA A 9 0.59 -12.65 -61.40
CA ALA A 9 -0.02 -13.58 -60.46
C ALA A 9 -0.24 -12.84 -59.13
N ALA A 10 -1.49 -12.52 -58.78
CA ALA A 10 -1.89 -12.02 -57.50
C ALA A 10 -1.78 -13.12 -56.44
N LEU A 11 -0.76 -13.05 -55.56
CA LEU A 11 -0.69 -13.89 -54.36
C LEU A 11 -1.78 -13.44 -53.38
N VAL A 12 -2.88 -14.18 -53.31
CA VAL A 12 -3.88 -14.05 -52.24
C VAL A 12 -3.28 -14.72 -51.00
N LEU A 13 -2.72 -13.91 -50.10
CA LEU A 13 -2.35 -14.34 -48.75
C LEU A 13 -3.65 -14.59 -47.98
N TYR A 14 -4.07 -15.83 -47.87
CA TYR A 14 -5.06 -16.26 -46.89
C TYR A 14 -4.42 -16.06 -45.51
N ALA A 15 -4.86 -15.05 -44.78
CA ALA A 15 -4.62 -14.95 -43.36
C ALA A 15 -5.34 -16.12 -42.68
N VAL A 16 -4.63 -17.21 -42.46
CA VAL A 16 -5.10 -18.28 -41.57
C VAL A 16 -5.25 -17.60 -40.19
N PRO A 17 -6.45 -17.59 -39.59
CA PRO A 17 -6.57 -17.09 -38.22
C PRO A 17 -5.64 -17.95 -37.37
N LEU A 18 -4.59 -17.32 -36.79
CA LEU A 18 -3.80 -18.00 -35.79
C LEU A 18 -4.78 -18.41 -34.67
N ALA A 19 -4.90 -19.72 -34.47
CA ALA A 19 -5.64 -20.26 -33.34
C ALA A 19 -5.05 -19.64 -32.09
N ALA A 20 -5.82 -18.83 -31.40
CA ALA A 20 -5.37 -18.09 -30.23
C ALA A 20 -5.85 -18.82 -28.98
N GLN A 21 -4.96 -18.96 -28.00
CA GLN A 21 -5.29 -19.47 -26.66
C GLN A 21 -6.48 -18.69 -26.11
N ARG A 22 -7.48 -19.40 -25.59
CA ARG A 22 -8.72 -18.84 -25.10
C ARG A 22 -9.17 -19.55 -23.83
N PHE A 23 -9.50 -18.77 -22.82
CA PHE A 23 -10.11 -19.24 -21.58
C PHE A 23 -11.47 -18.57 -21.40
N SER A 24 -12.48 -19.37 -21.07
CA SER A 24 -13.84 -18.89 -20.78
C SER A 24 -14.12 -19.08 -19.30
N LEU A 25 -14.22 -17.97 -18.56
CA LEU A 25 -14.61 -17.99 -17.15
C LEU A 25 -16.14 -17.94 -17.10
N VAL A 26 -16.76 -19.03 -16.70
CA VAL A 26 -18.22 -19.18 -16.69
C VAL A 26 -18.75 -18.95 -15.28
N VAL A 27 -19.70 -18.03 -15.15
CA VAL A 27 -20.41 -17.79 -13.90
C VAL A 27 -21.69 -18.63 -13.90
N PRO A 28 -21.83 -19.65 -13.05
CA PRO A 28 -23.04 -20.48 -13.00
C PRO A 28 -24.30 -19.64 -12.70
N ALA A 29 -25.43 -20.02 -13.28
CA ALA A 29 -26.69 -19.31 -13.09
C ALA A 29 -27.11 -19.20 -11.61
N SER A 30 -26.70 -20.14 -10.77
CA SER A 30 -26.96 -20.15 -9.33
C SER A 30 -25.99 -19.30 -8.50
N ALA A 31 -24.89 -18.81 -9.08
CA ALA A 31 -23.83 -18.16 -8.31
C ALA A 31 -24.08 -16.65 -8.09
N LEU A 32 -24.94 -16.02 -8.90
CA LEU A 32 -25.24 -14.59 -8.79
C LEU A 32 -26.75 -14.37 -8.74
N ALA A 33 -27.19 -13.63 -7.72
CA ALA A 33 -28.57 -13.19 -7.60
C ALA A 33 -28.89 -11.97 -8.51
N THR A 34 -27.87 -11.16 -8.85
CA THR A 34 -27.97 -9.93 -9.63
C THR A 34 -26.79 -9.81 -10.60
N GLN A 35 -26.87 -8.87 -11.54
CA GLN A 35 -25.73 -8.54 -12.40
C GLN A 35 -24.54 -8.04 -11.59
N VAL A 36 -23.32 -8.37 -12.00
CA VAL A 36 -22.06 -7.99 -11.35
C VAL A 36 -21.22 -7.09 -12.25
N THR A 37 -20.74 -6.00 -11.67
CA THR A 37 -19.64 -5.20 -12.20
C THR A 37 -18.41 -5.49 -11.35
N GLY A 38 -17.24 -5.69 -11.97
CA GLY A 38 -16.04 -6.08 -11.24
C GLY A 38 -14.85 -6.34 -12.14
N ARG A 39 -13.96 -7.20 -11.69
CA ARG A 39 -12.75 -7.60 -12.42
C ARG A 39 -12.63 -9.12 -12.46
N ALA A 40 -12.41 -9.66 -13.64
CA ALA A 40 -12.17 -11.08 -13.84
C ALA A 40 -10.68 -11.36 -14.07
N PHE A 41 -10.20 -12.48 -13.53
CA PHE A 41 -8.79 -12.88 -13.63
C PHE A 41 -8.66 -14.33 -14.07
N LEU A 42 -7.63 -14.58 -14.88
CA LEU A 42 -7.06 -15.91 -15.12
C LEU A 42 -5.66 -15.94 -14.52
N PHE A 43 -5.42 -16.86 -13.60
CA PHE A 43 -4.09 -17.15 -13.03
C PHE A 43 -3.55 -18.44 -13.60
N ILE A 44 -2.25 -18.44 -13.93
CA ILE A 44 -1.54 -19.58 -14.54
C ILE A 44 -0.25 -19.78 -13.75
N ALA A 45 -0.06 -20.96 -13.18
CA ALA A 45 1.09 -21.27 -12.35
C ALA A 45 1.72 -22.62 -12.71
N ARG A 46 3.00 -22.79 -12.35
CA ARG A 46 3.74 -24.03 -12.53
C ARG A 46 3.48 -25.04 -11.42
N THR A 47 2.89 -24.59 -10.31
CA THR A 47 2.53 -25.41 -9.16
C THR A 47 1.10 -25.12 -8.70
N ASP A 48 0.48 -26.06 -8.00
CA ASP A 48 -0.86 -25.92 -7.43
C ASP A 48 -0.86 -25.45 -5.96
N LYS A 49 0.34 -25.32 -5.36
CA LYS A 49 0.51 -24.91 -3.95
C LYS A 49 1.56 -23.82 -3.83
N PRO A 50 1.16 -22.66 -3.28
CA PRO A 50 -0.24 -22.25 -2.99
C PRO A 50 -1.09 -22.25 -4.26
N GLU A 51 -2.42 -22.06 -4.14
CA GLU A 51 -3.31 -21.95 -5.30
C GLU A 51 -2.79 -20.91 -6.33
N PRO A 52 -2.99 -21.11 -7.66
CA PRO A 52 -2.48 -20.19 -8.68
C PRO A 52 -2.83 -18.71 -8.42
N ARG A 53 -4.06 -18.42 -7.94
CA ARG A 53 -4.46 -17.06 -7.61
C ARG A 53 -3.55 -16.40 -6.55
N LEU A 54 -2.96 -17.16 -5.67
CA LEU A 54 -2.08 -16.65 -4.60
C LEU A 54 -0.61 -16.52 -5.04
N GLN A 55 -0.29 -16.91 -6.28
CA GLN A 55 1.06 -16.81 -6.85
C GLN A 55 1.20 -15.62 -7.82
N GLY A 56 0.09 -14.95 -8.20
CA GLY A 56 0.06 -13.75 -9.04
C GLY A 56 0.08 -12.47 -8.21
N GLY A 57 0.79 -11.45 -8.66
CA GLY A 57 0.84 -10.13 -8.02
C GLY A 57 1.88 -9.19 -8.63
N ALA A 58 1.97 -7.95 -8.16
CA ALA A 58 2.91 -6.93 -8.63
C ALA A 58 4.32 -7.14 -8.05
N GLN A 59 4.94 -8.28 -8.27
CA GLN A 59 6.26 -8.62 -7.75
C GLN A 59 7.08 -9.40 -8.80
N ARG A 60 8.39 -9.29 -8.74
CA ARG A 60 9.32 -9.92 -9.71
C ARG A 60 9.12 -11.43 -9.90
N ARG A 61 8.73 -12.14 -8.85
CA ARG A 61 8.52 -13.59 -8.89
C ARG A 61 7.06 -13.99 -9.10
N SER A 62 6.24 -13.06 -9.64
CA SER A 62 4.84 -13.36 -9.96
C SER A 62 4.74 -14.46 -11.01
N GLU A 63 3.87 -15.42 -10.78
CA GLU A 63 3.37 -16.28 -11.85
C GLU A 63 2.39 -15.49 -12.75
N PRO A 64 2.24 -15.86 -14.03
CA PRO A 64 1.41 -15.12 -14.97
C PRO A 64 -0.07 -15.03 -14.56
N PHE A 65 -0.61 -13.81 -14.67
CA PHE A 65 -2.04 -13.58 -14.53
C PHE A 65 -2.52 -12.54 -15.55
N PHE A 66 -3.82 -12.61 -15.89
CA PHE A 66 -4.48 -11.76 -16.88
C PHE A 66 -5.75 -11.22 -16.28
N GLY A 67 -6.08 -9.94 -16.55
CA GLY A 67 -7.24 -9.30 -15.97
C GLY A 67 -8.11 -8.54 -16.97
N ALA A 68 -9.42 -8.69 -16.87
CA ALA A 68 -10.41 -8.02 -17.70
C ALA A 68 -11.50 -7.35 -16.87
N ASP A 69 -11.88 -6.11 -17.21
CA ASP A 69 -13.03 -5.46 -16.61
C ASP A 69 -14.33 -6.18 -17.01
N VAL A 70 -15.27 -6.20 -16.08
CA VAL A 70 -16.59 -6.80 -16.24
C VAL A 70 -17.63 -5.75 -15.87
N GLU A 71 -18.54 -5.47 -16.78
CA GLU A 71 -19.64 -4.52 -16.57
C GLU A 71 -20.98 -5.24 -16.72
N SER A 72 -21.83 -5.12 -15.68
CA SER A 72 -23.20 -5.66 -15.68
C SER A 72 -23.32 -7.11 -16.15
N LEU A 73 -22.38 -7.96 -15.78
CA LEU A 73 -22.36 -9.38 -16.15
C LEU A 73 -23.61 -10.10 -15.61
N ALA A 74 -24.37 -10.67 -16.50
CA ALA A 74 -25.53 -11.47 -16.11
C ALA A 74 -25.12 -12.86 -15.58
N SER A 75 -25.96 -13.44 -14.73
CA SER A 75 -25.84 -14.83 -14.32
C SER A 75 -25.89 -15.77 -15.52
N GLY A 76 -25.05 -16.80 -15.52
CA GLY A 76 -24.91 -17.74 -16.65
C GLY A 76 -24.03 -17.25 -17.81
N ALA A 77 -23.58 -15.99 -17.78
CA ALA A 77 -22.68 -15.46 -18.79
C ALA A 77 -21.23 -15.94 -18.60
N SER A 78 -20.40 -15.79 -19.65
CA SER A 78 -18.98 -16.11 -19.62
C SER A 78 -18.13 -14.89 -19.95
N ILE A 79 -16.94 -14.83 -19.36
CA ILE A 79 -15.91 -13.83 -19.62
C ILE A 79 -14.80 -14.51 -20.38
N VAL A 80 -14.36 -13.90 -21.48
CA VAL A 80 -13.29 -14.44 -22.30
C VAL A 80 -11.97 -13.77 -21.95
N ILE A 81 -10.96 -14.58 -21.67
CA ILE A 81 -9.56 -14.18 -21.50
C ILE A 81 -8.79 -14.76 -22.71
N ASP A 82 -8.19 -13.90 -23.50
CA ASP A 82 -7.47 -14.26 -24.73
C ASP A 82 -6.19 -13.45 -24.92
N GLY A 83 -5.58 -13.52 -26.09
CA GLY A 83 -4.34 -12.82 -26.41
C GLY A 83 -4.42 -11.28 -26.35
N ASN A 84 -5.61 -10.68 -26.31
CA ASN A 84 -5.83 -9.25 -26.21
C ASN A 84 -5.99 -8.80 -24.75
N THR A 85 -6.19 -9.74 -23.83
CA THR A 85 -6.37 -9.44 -22.40
C THR A 85 -5.02 -9.03 -21.79
N PRO A 86 -4.94 -7.86 -21.10
CA PRO A 86 -3.73 -7.44 -20.41
C PRO A 86 -3.26 -8.47 -19.38
N GLY A 87 -1.95 -8.65 -19.28
CA GLY A 87 -1.35 -9.62 -18.36
C GLY A 87 -0.03 -9.16 -17.77
N PHE A 88 0.40 -9.85 -16.72
CA PHE A 88 1.70 -9.68 -16.06
C PHE A 88 2.20 -11.03 -15.50
N PRO A 89 3.52 -11.34 -15.53
CA PRO A 89 4.60 -10.60 -16.20
C PRO A 89 4.57 -10.76 -17.74
N LEU A 90 3.71 -11.62 -18.26
CA LEU A 90 3.49 -11.77 -19.69
C LEU A 90 2.41 -10.76 -20.14
N ALA A 91 2.77 -9.82 -21.00
CA ALA A 91 1.85 -8.79 -21.46
C ALA A 91 0.64 -9.31 -22.27
N SER A 92 0.71 -10.55 -22.76
CA SER A 92 -0.35 -11.22 -23.52
C SER A 92 -0.30 -12.72 -23.29
N LEU A 93 -1.48 -13.35 -23.25
CA LEU A 93 -1.63 -14.79 -23.15
C LEU A 93 -0.94 -15.53 -24.31
N ALA A 94 -0.89 -14.91 -25.51
CA ALA A 94 -0.19 -15.45 -26.68
C ALA A 94 1.33 -15.64 -26.48
N ARG A 95 1.92 -15.05 -25.44
CA ARG A 95 3.33 -15.23 -25.06
C ARG A 95 3.56 -16.39 -24.08
N LEU A 96 2.51 -17.04 -23.61
CA LEU A 96 2.63 -18.19 -22.72
C LEU A 96 3.24 -19.36 -23.47
N PRO A 97 4.41 -19.91 -23.06
CA PRO A 97 5.00 -21.06 -23.70
C PRO A 97 4.09 -22.28 -23.64
N ALA A 98 4.14 -23.15 -24.65
CA ALA A 98 3.46 -24.44 -24.60
C ALA A 98 4.01 -25.28 -23.44
N GLY A 99 3.14 -25.92 -22.66
CA GLY A 99 3.55 -26.68 -21.47
C GLY A 99 2.38 -27.13 -20.61
N GLU A 100 2.70 -27.77 -19.49
CA GLU A 100 1.72 -28.11 -18.45
C GLU A 100 1.66 -27.02 -17.39
N TYR A 101 0.46 -26.59 -17.03
CA TYR A 101 0.20 -25.53 -16.05
C TYR A 101 -0.99 -25.86 -15.17
N PHE A 102 -1.03 -25.25 -14.00
CA PHE A 102 -2.21 -25.16 -13.17
C PHE A 102 -2.90 -23.81 -13.42
N VAL A 103 -4.19 -23.83 -13.68
CA VAL A 103 -4.96 -22.64 -14.01
C VAL A 103 -6.12 -22.45 -13.04
N GLN A 104 -6.46 -21.20 -12.76
CA GLN A 104 -7.57 -20.84 -11.88
C GLN A 104 -8.19 -19.52 -12.34
N GLY A 105 -9.53 -19.47 -12.40
CA GLY A 105 -10.29 -18.25 -12.66
C GLY A 105 -10.76 -17.60 -11.38
N LEU A 106 -10.90 -16.27 -11.39
CA LEU A 106 -11.48 -15.49 -10.30
C LEU A 106 -12.31 -14.33 -10.87
N LEU A 107 -13.45 -14.02 -10.23
CA LEU A 107 -14.23 -12.80 -10.45
C LEU A 107 -14.32 -12.04 -9.13
N LEU A 108 -13.71 -10.85 -9.07
CA LEU A 108 -13.78 -9.89 -7.97
C LEU A 108 -14.93 -8.92 -8.21
N PRO A 109 -16.02 -8.98 -7.42
CA PRO A 109 -17.12 -8.04 -7.54
C PRO A 109 -16.75 -6.67 -6.97
N TYR A 110 -17.26 -5.60 -7.60
CA TYR A 110 -17.16 -4.24 -7.12
C TYR A 110 -18.45 -3.75 -6.49
N THR A 111 -18.33 -2.87 -5.53
CA THR A 111 -19.42 -2.11 -4.93
C THR A 111 -19.61 -0.79 -5.68
N ARG A 112 -20.87 -0.38 -5.85
CA ARG A 112 -21.23 0.91 -6.42
C ARG A 112 -21.28 1.98 -5.31
N PHE A 113 -20.44 2.99 -5.42
CA PHE A 113 -20.42 4.13 -4.51
C PHE A 113 -20.98 5.36 -5.21
N ALA A 114 -22.08 5.92 -4.69
CA ALA A 114 -22.63 7.22 -5.10
C ALA A 114 -22.11 8.28 -4.14
N ARG A 115 -20.92 8.83 -4.42
CA ARG A 115 -20.20 9.73 -3.51
C ARG A 115 -20.91 11.07 -3.31
N ALA A 116 -20.65 11.72 -2.18
CA ALA A 116 -21.23 13.03 -1.84
C ALA A 116 -20.82 14.16 -2.79
N ASP A 117 -19.72 14.00 -3.53
CA ASP A 117 -19.27 14.94 -4.57
C ASP A 117 -20.04 14.83 -5.90
N GLY A 118 -21.05 13.95 -5.96
CA GLY A 118 -21.90 13.71 -7.12
C GLY A 118 -21.38 12.63 -8.09
N HIS A 119 -20.17 12.12 -7.91
CA HIS A 119 -19.66 11.05 -8.76
C HIS A 119 -20.14 9.66 -8.32
N THR A 120 -20.30 8.78 -9.29
CA THR A 120 -20.52 7.36 -9.06
C THR A 120 -19.31 6.58 -9.50
N VAL A 121 -18.72 5.80 -8.59
CA VAL A 121 -17.57 4.95 -8.88
C VAL A 121 -17.85 3.49 -8.48
N TRP A 122 -17.20 2.57 -9.18
CA TRP A 122 -17.21 1.14 -8.87
C TRP A 122 -15.82 0.75 -8.40
N ALA A 123 -15.69 0.25 -7.18
CA ALA A 123 -14.43 -0.21 -6.60
C ALA A 123 -14.68 -1.38 -5.64
N HIS A 124 -13.64 -2.13 -5.31
CA HIS A 124 -13.77 -3.18 -4.32
C HIS A 124 -13.94 -2.57 -2.93
N MET A 125 -15.00 -2.96 -2.22
CA MET A 125 -15.18 -2.61 -0.81
C MET A 125 -14.40 -3.61 0.03
N ASP A 126 -13.33 -3.15 0.68
CA ASP A 126 -12.55 -3.96 1.62
C ASP A 126 -13.44 -4.57 2.70
N GLN A 127 -13.32 -5.86 2.91
CA GLN A 127 -14.05 -6.62 3.92
C GLN A 127 -13.09 -7.10 5.03
N TRP A 128 -12.07 -6.31 5.32
CA TRP A 128 -11.05 -6.59 6.33
C TRP A 128 -9.96 -7.57 5.87
N GLU A 129 -9.81 -7.73 4.53
CA GLU A 129 -8.69 -8.47 3.92
C GLU A 129 -7.50 -7.59 3.54
N GLY A 130 -7.64 -6.25 3.55
CA GLY A 130 -6.61 -5.29 3.17
C GLY A 130 -6.42 -5.17 1.67
N GLN A 131 -7.51 -5.01 0.91
CA GLN A 131 -7.52 -4.79 -0.55
C GLN A 131 -6.78 -5.88 -1.37
N ARG A 132 -6.71 -7.11 -0.87
CA ARG A 132 -6.07 -8.22 -1.59
C ARG A 132 -6.97 -8.75 -2.71
N PHE A 133 -6.78 -8.26 -3.93
CA PHE A 133 -7.62 -8.54 -5.10
C PHE A 133 -7.82 -10.03 -5.40
N ASN A 134 -6.83 -10.85 -5.06
CA ASN A 134 -6.80 -12.28 -5.34
C ASN A 134 -7.32 -13.16 -4.18
N ASP A 135 -7.71 -12.55 -3.05
CA ASP A 135 -8.17 -13.23 -1.84
C ASP A 135 -9.34 -12.49 -1.16
N ALA A 136 -9.99 -11.60 -1.90
CA ALA A 136 -11.08 -10.78 -1.39
C ALA A 136 -12.34 -11.63 -1.12
N PRO A 137 -12.96 -11.53 0.06
CA PRO A 137 -14.21 -12.22 0.38
C PRO A 137 -15.32 -11.90 -0.63
N GLY A 138 -16.18 -12.88 -0.88
CA GLY A 138 -17.26 -12.73 -1.86
C GLY A 138 -16.83 -12.88 -3.31
N SER A 139 -15.54 -12.97 -3.62
CA SER A 139 -15.06 -13.30 -4.96
C SER A 139 -15.47 -14.72 -5.35
N LEU A 140 -15.80 -14.90 -6.63
CA LEU A 140 -16.08 -16.22 -7.20
C LEU A 140 -14.79 -16.82 -7.77
N VAL A 141 -14.46 -18.05 -7.42
CA VAL A 141 -13.28 -18.75 -7.91
C VAL A 141 -13.63 -20.10 -8.53
N SER A 142 -12.82 -20.53 -9.52
CA SER A 142 -12.88 -21.88 -10.05
C SER A 142 -12.05 -22.85 -9.21
N ALA A 143 -12.33 -24.15 -9.36
CA ALA A 143 -11.37 -25.16 -8.97
C ALA A 143 -10.05 -24.98 -9.75
N VAL A 144 -8.93 -25.36 -9.14
CA VAL A 144 -7.64 -25.45 -9.83
C VAL A 144 -7.68 -26.61 -10.82
N GLN A 145 -7.28 -26.37 -12.07
CA GLN A 145 -7.20 -27.42 -13.09
C GLN A 145 -5.77 -27.52 -13.62
N LYS A 146 -5.25 -28.76 -13.72
CA LYS A 146 -4.01 -29.03 -14.44
C LYS A 146 -4.34 -29.22 -15.92
N ILE A 147 -3.72 -28.45 -16.79
CA ILE A 147 -3.96 -28.48 -18.24
C ILE A 147 -2.66 -28.47 -19.02
N ARG A 148 -2.71 -28.94 -20.25
CA ARG A 148 -1.65 -28.73 -21.25
C ARG A 148 -2.04 -27.54 -22.12
N VAL A 149 -1.18 -26.53 -22.16
CA VAL A 149 -1.35 -25.32 -22.98
C VAL A 149 -0.57 -25.46 -24.28
N ASP A 150 -1.22 -25.14 -25.40
CA ASP A 150 -0.65 -24.99 -26.74
C ASP A 150 -1.36 -23.84 -27.48
N ALA A 151 -1.05 -23.64 -28.76
CA ALA A 151 -1.63 -22.58 -29.57
C ALA A 151 -3.16 -22.71 -29.79
N ASN A 152 -3.73 -23.91 -29.63
CA ASN A 152 -5.14 -24.21 -29.86
C ASN A 152 -5.93 -24.36 -28.53
N THR A 153 -5.34 -24.03 -27.43
CA THR A 153 -5.94 -24.21 -26.10
C THR A 153 -7.25 -23.42 -25.97
N ASN A 154 -8.33 -24.14 -25.67
CA ASN A 154 -9.66 -23.59 -25.40
C ASN A 154 -10.22 -24.28 -24.14
N VAL A 155 -10.24 -23.56 -23.02
CA VAL A 155 -10.59 -24.11 -21.70
C VAL A 155 -11.73 -23.30 -21.08
N SER A 156 -12.67 -24.01 -20.44
CA SER A 156 -13.75 -23.40 -19.66
C SER A 156 -13.53 -23.65 -18.18
N LEU A 157 -13.54 -22.58 -17.38
CA LEU A 157 -13.40 -22.61 -15.91
C LEU A 157 -14.71 -22.16 -15.26
N GLN A 158 -15.30 -23.01 -14.43
CA GLN A 158 -16.54 -22.71 -13.71
C GLN A 158 -16.24 -21.95 -12.41
N LEU A 159 -16.71 -20.70 -12.29
CA LEU A 159 -16.56 -19.85 -11.09
C LEU A 159 -17.64 -20.20 -10.07
N ALA A 160 -17.54 -21.36 -9.43
CA ALA A 160 -18.60 -21.95 -8.63
C ALA A 160 -18.41 -21.79 -7.11
N THR A 161 -17.23 -21.40 -6.65
CA THR A 161 -16.92 -21.28 -5.22
C THR A 161 -16.84 -19.81 -4.82
N VAL A 162 -17.55 -19.42 -3.76
CA VAL A 162 -17.44 -18.08 -3.16
C VAL A 162 -16.37 -18.09 -2.10
N LEU A 163 -15.44 -17.12 -2.12
CA LEU A 163 -14.44 -16.97 -1.07
C LEU A 163 -15.11 -16.55 0.25
N PRO A 164 -14.77 -17.21 1.37
CA PRO A 164 -15.42 -16.97 2.65
C PRO A 164 -15.02 -15.61 3.25
N PRO A 165 -15.80 -15.08 4.21
CA PRO A 165 -15.40 -13.91 5.00
C PRO A 165 -14.08 -14.12 5.74
N VAL A 166 -13.32 -13.02 5.92
CA VAL A 166 -12.09 -13.03 6.69
C VAL A 166 -12.35 -13.42 8.14
N GLN A 167 -11.59 -14.38 8.64
CA GLN A 167 -11.63 -14.74 10.05
C GLN A 167 -10.82 -13.72 10.86
N ARG A 168 -11.49 -12.96 11.71
CA ARG A 168 -10.82 -12.02 12.63
C ARG A 168 -10.25 -12.78 13.82
N PRO A 169 -9.00 -12.51 14.23
CA PRO A 169 -8.44 -13.10 15.44
C PRO A 169 -9.27 -12.72 16.68
N ALA A 170 -9.45 -13.66 17.60
CA ALA A 170 -10.15 -13.41 18.85
C ALA A 170 -9.38 -12.40 19.73
N ASP A 171 -10.13 -11.66 20.53
CA ASP A 171 -9.55 -10.83 21.59
C ASP A 171 -8.94 -11.67 22.69
N THR A 172 -7.90 -11.13 23.31
CA THR A 172 -7.22 -11.73 24.46
C THR A 172 -7.12 -10.69 25.58
N GLU A 173 -6.59 -11.08 26.73
CA GLU A 173 -6.28 -10.13 27.81
C GLU A 173 -5.28 -9.05 27.37
N TRP A 174 -4.41 -9.34 26.37
CA TRP A 174 -3.38 -8.43 25.88
C TRP A 174 -3.83 -7.65 24.66
N VAL A 175 -4.52 -8.29 23.73
CA VAL A 175 -4.86 -7.72 22.42
C VAL A 175 -6.37 -7.64 22.25
N GLN A 176 -6.87 -6.45 22.07
CA GLN A 176 -8.27 -6.16 21.83
C GLN A 176 -8.46 -5.50 20.46
N ARG A 177 -9.60 -5.74 19.83
CA ARG A 177 -9.92 -5.20 18.50
C ARG A 177 -11.30 -4.59 18.50
N PHE A 178 -11.44 -3.47 17.83
CA PHE A 178 -12.75 -2.90 17.60
C PHE A 178 -12.80 -2.15 16.27
N THR A 179 -14.01 -1.94 15.79
CA THR A 179 -14.29 -1.07 14.65
C THR A 179 -15.33 -0.04 15.05
N ILE A 180 -15.29 1.11 14.41
CA ILE A 180 -16.35 2.11 14.44
C ILE A 180 -16.82 2.37 13.02
N ARG A 181 -18.08 2.75 12.85
CA ARG A 181 -18.55 3.39 11.63
C ARG A 181 -18.13 4.85 11.68
N SER A 182 -17.22 5.25 10.79
CA SER A 182 -16.86 6.66 10.67
C SER A 182 -18.02 7.45 10.08
N LYS A 183 -18.47 8.49 10.76
CA LYS A 183 -19.52 9.38 10.25
C LYS A 183 -19.00 10.22 9.08
N LEU A 184 -17.78 10.74 9.21
CA LEU A 184 -17.17 11.62 8.22
C LEU A 184 -16.90 10.89 6.91
N VAL A 185 -16.24 9.72 6.99
CA VAL A 185 -15.90 8.94 5.78
C VAL A 185 -17.14 8.31 5.16
N SER A 186 -18.08 7.83 5.99
CA SER A 186 -19.36 7.30 5.48
C SER A 186 -20.21 8.36 4.76
N ALA A 187 -20.20 9.60 5.25
CA ALA A 187 -20.88 10.70 4.56
C ALA A 187 -20.26 11.02 3.20
N PHE A 188 -18.92 10.95 3.08
CA PHE A 188 -18.23 11.15 1.80
C PHE A 188 -18.57 10.05 0.79
N TRP A 189 -18.51 8.79 1.21
CA TRP A 189 -18.75 7.63 0.33
C TRP A 189 -20.24 7.33 0.11
N ASN A 190 -21.12 7.97 0.90
CA ASN A 190 -22.54 7.62 0.98
C ASN A 190 -22.73 6.09 1.16
N HIS A 191 -21.89 5.51 1.99
CA HIS A 191 -21.79 4.09 2.30
C HIS A 191 -21.19 3.92 3.69
N ASP A 192 -21.52 2.85 4.40
CA ASP A 192 -20.94 2.58 5.71
C ASP A 192 -19.45 2.25 5.59
N MET A 193 -18.61 3.16 6.11
CA MET A 193 -17.16 3.05 6.06
C MET A 193 -16.59 2.86 7.47
N PRO A 194 -15.97 1.70 7.74
CA PRO A 194 -15.40 1.42 9.04
C PRO A 194 -13.97 2.00 9.19
N LEU A 195 -13.64 2.38 10.42
CA LEU A 195 -12.27 2.52 10.92
C LEU A 195 -12.06 1.49 12.02
N GLY A 196 -10.85 0.97 12.15
CA GLY A 196 -10.54 -0.04 13.15
C GLY A 196 -9.31 0.27 13.99
N ALA A 197 -9.19 -0.46 15.08
CA ALA A 197 -8.01 -0.43 15.93
C ALA A 197 -7.70 -1.84 16.46
N VAL A 198 -6.42 -2.20 16.43
CA VAL A 198 -5.86 -3.33 17.18
C VAL A 198 -5.08 -2.75 18.35
N VAL A 199 -5.52 -3.03 19.57
CA VAL A 199 -5.01 -2.42 20.81
C VAL A 199 -4.26 -3.45 21.63
N LEU A 200 -2.98 -3.19 21.88
CA LEU A 200 -2.13 -3.99 22.77
C LEU A 200 -2.05 -3.29 24.12
N LEU A 201 -2.51 -3.95 25.17
CA LEU A 201 -2.59 -3.42 26.54
C LEU A 201 -1.30 -3.69 27.30
N PRO A 202 -0.86 -2.76 28.20
CA PRO A 202 0.33 -2.96 29.01
C PRO A 202 0.11 -3.98 30.12
N LYS A 203 1.21 -4.51 30.65
CA LYS A 203 1.19 -5.38 31.82
C LYS A 203 0.44 -4.75 32.98
N GLY A 204 -0.42 -5.51 33.64
CA GLY A 204 -1.19 -5.06 34.80
C GLY A 204 -2.33 -4.10 34.48
N TYR A 205 -2.68 -3.91 33.22
CA TYR A 205 -3.77 -3.02 32.83
C TYR A 205 -5.08 -3.36 33.55
N ALA A 206 -5.48 -4.65 33.59
CA ALA A 206 -6.72 -5.06 34.25
C ALA A 206 -6.69 -4.86 35.79
N ALA A 207 -5.53 -5.03 36.42
CA ALA A 207 -5.37 -4.93 37.87
C ALA A 207 -5.40 -3.49 38.42
N ASN A 208 -5.10 -2.49 37.59
CA ASN A 208 -5.02 -1.08 38.00
C ASN A 208 -6.10 -0.25 37.31
N SER A 209 -7.25 -0.06 37.98
CA SER A 209 -8.43 0.59 37.38
C SER A 209 -8.32 2.11 37.26
N THR A 210 -7.38 2.76 37.96
CA THR A 210 -7.25 4.23 38.00
C THR A 210 -6.11 4.76 37.15
N ARG A 211 -5.09 3.96 36.88
CA ARG A 211 -3.91 4.38 36.14
C ARG A 211 -4.23 4.69 34.69
N ARG A 212 -3.72 5.81 34.17
CA ARG A 212 -3.76 6.19 32.76
C ARG A 212 -2.40 6.01 32.12
N TYR A 213 -2.40 5.72 30.82
CA TYR A 213 -1.21 5.34 30.06
C TYR A 213 -1.02 6.25 28.84
N PRO A 214 0.22 6.59 28.50
CA PRO A 214 0.50 7.18 27.20
C PRO A 214 0.15 6.19 26.08
N VAL A 215 -0.08 6.72 24.87
CA VAL A 215 -0.46 5.91 23.71
C VAL A 215 0.62 6.03 22.64
N VAL A 216 1.05 4.88 22.11
CA VAL A 216 1.80 4.83 20.86
C VAL A 216 0.88 4.33 19.76
N TYR A 217 0.64 5.18 18.77
CA TYR A 217 -0.09 4.80 17.55
C TYR A 217 0.90 4.26 16.52
N THR A 218 0.65 3.08 16.01
CA THR A 218 1.36 2.48 14.89
C THR A 218 0.47 2.53 13.66
N VAL A 219 1.03 2.93 12.53
CA VAL A 219 0.31 3.14 11.27
C VAL A 219 1.06 2.44 10.13
N GLY A 220 0.37 2.07 9.07
CA GLY A 220 0.92 1.45 7.87
C GLY A 220 -0.08 0.53 7.19
N HIS A 221 0.38 -0.23 6.21
CA HIS A 221 -0.44 -1.19 5.48
C HIS A 221 -1.36 -1.99 6.39
N PHE A 222 -2.57 -2.21 5.93
CA PHE A 222 -3.60 -2.91 6.72
C PHE A 222 -3.07 -4.21 7.35
N SER A 223 -3.32 -4.37 8.64
CA SER A 223 -2.96 -5.57 9.38
C SER A 223 -3.97 -5.89 10.47
N GLN A 224 -4.22 -7.16 10.69
CA GLN A 224 -4.94 -7.68 11.86
C GLN A 224 -4.00 -8.10 13.00
N ARG A 225 -2.69 -8.01 12.78
CA ARG A 225 -1.68 -8.36 13.79
C ARG A 225 -1.58 -7.29 14.87
N ALA A 226 -1.18 -7.70 16.05
CA ALA A 226 -0.93 -6.79 17.14
C ALA A 226 0.26 -5.84 16.83
N PRO A 227 0.26 -4.61 17.39
CA PRO A 227 1.38 -3.67 17.28
C PRO A 227 2.73 -4.32 17.59
N PHE A 228 3.78 -3.84 16.92
CA PHE A 228 5.16 -4.31 17.07
C PHE A 228 5.38 -5.81 16.79
N GLY A 229 4.41 -6.47 16.14
CA GLY A 229 4.46 -7.90 15.85
C GLY A 229 4.29 -8.78 17.09
N PHE A 230 3.74 -8.23 18.18
CA PHE A 230 3.45 -8.99 19.40
C PHE A 230 2.68 -10.27 19.08
N THR A 231 3.20 -11.43 19.50
CA THR A 231 2.58 -12.73 19.26
C THR A 231 3.04 -13.76 20.28
N PHE A 232 2.18 -14.73 20.55
CA PHE A 232 2.54 -15.97 21.25
C PHE A 232 2.77 -17.13 20.27
N GLU A 233 2.38 -16.98 19.02
CA GLU A 233 2.49 -18.02 17.99
C GLU A 233 3.94 -18.15 17.51
N GLY A 234 4.38 -19.38 17.32
CA GLY A 234 5.72 -19.70 16.83
C GLY A 234 6.86 -19.42 17.83
N CYS A 235 6.55 -19.09 19.09
CA CYS A 235 7.54 -18.71 20.11
C CYS A 235 8.25 -19.88 20.80
N THR A 236 8.01 -21.11 20.38
CA THR A 236 8.59 -22.31 21.00
C THR A 236 10.02 -22.60 20.54
N THR A 237 10.42 -22.09 19.38
CA THR A 237 11.76 -22.30 18.82
C THR A 237 12.57 -21.02 18.94
N PRO A 238 13.62 -20.96 19.78
CA PRO A 238 14.50 -19.80 19.85
C PRO A 238 15.19 -19.50 18.52
N GLU A 239 15.42 -18.22 18.23
CA GLU A 239 16.20 -17.78 17.08
C GLU A 239 17.66 -18.32 17.22
N THR A 240 18.20 -18.94 16.15
CA THR A 240 19.60 -19.39 16.19
C THR A 240 20.55 -18.19 16.16
N PRO A 241 21.80 -18.33 16.67
CA PRO A 241 22.80 -17.26 16.60
C PRO A 241 23.03 -16.73 15.17
N GLU A 242 23.02 -17.61 14.18
CA GLU A 242 23.21 -17.29 12.76
C GLU A 242 22.03 -16.49 12.22
N ALA A 243 20.79 -16.91 12.48
CA ALA A 243 19.59 -16.21 12.10
C ALA A 243 19.54 -14.80 12.74
N ARG A 244 19.92 -14.71 14.03
CA ARG A 244 20.04 -13.44 14.75
C ARG A 244 21.08 -12.52 14.11
N ALA A 245 22.24 -13.04 13.75
CA ALA A 245 23.30 -12.26 13.09
C ALA A 245 22.81 -11.70 11.74
N VAL A 246 22.14 -12.52 10.92
CA VAL A 246 21.54 -12.10 9.64
C VAL A 246 20.47 -11.01 9.87
N ARG A 247 19.60 -11.19 10.82
CA ARG A 247 18.57 -10.20 11.16
C ARG A 247 19.20 -8.87 11.59
N LEU A 248 20.12 -8.90 12.56
CA LEU A 248 20.79 -7.69 13.06
C LEU A 248 21.62 -6.98 11.98
N ALA A 249 22.17 -7.73 11.03
CA ALA A 249 22.83 -7.12 9.87
C ALA A 249 21.86 -6.30 9.02
N ARG A 250 20.58 -6.67 8.99
CA ARG A 250 19.53 -5.97 8.22
C ARG A 250 18.82 -4.87 9.01
N SER A 251 18.50 -5.13 10.28
CA SER A 251 17.71 -4.20 11.12
C SER A 251 17.86 -4.56 12.59
N ALA A 252 17.79 -3.58 13.48
CA ALA A 252 17.81 -3.82 14.93
C ALA A 252 16.46 -4.35 15.48
N ARG A 253 15.43 -4.42 14.65
CA ARG A 253 14.10 -4.89 15.04
C ARG A 253 14.16 -6.32 15.58
N GLU A 254 13.64 -6.53 16.80
CA GLU A 254 13.53 -7.87 17.40
C GLU A 254 12.34 -8.67 16.84
N PRO A 255 12.37 -10.02 16.94
CA PRO A 255 11.24 -10.88 16.64
C PRO A 255 10.04 -10.59 17.55
N GLY A 256 8.82 -10.83 17.04
CA GLY A 256 7.59 -10.60 17.80
C GLY A 256 7.51 -11.37 19.12
N CYS A 257 8.07 -12.57 19.18
CA CYS A 257 8.18 -13.37 20.41
C CYS A 257 9.09 -12.74 21.47
N GLU A 258 10.23 -12.19 21.06
CA GLU A 258 11.16 -11.49 21.96
C GLU A 258 10.50 -10.21 22.51
N PHE A 259 9.83 -9.47 21.63
CA PHE A 259 9.04 -8.32 22.04
C PHE A 259 7.91 -8.70 23.01
N GLN A 260 7.17 -9.78 22.72
CA GLN A 260 6.10 -10.30 23.59
C GLN A 260 6.61 -10.63 24.99
N GLN A 261 7.75 -11.33 25.09
CA GLN A 261 8.36 -11.64 26.39
C GLN A 261 8.74 -10.39 27.19
N ALA A 262 9.32 -9.38 26.53
CA ALA A 262 9.67 -8.12 27.17
C ALA A 262 8.42 -7.36 27.64
N TRP A 263 7.38 -7.33 26.81
CA TRP A 263 6.12 -6.66 27.10
C TRP A 263 5.40 -7.28 28.32
N THR A 264 5.22 -8.60 28.30
CA THR A 264 4.49 -9.32 29.36
C THR A 264 5.29 -9.40 30.66
N SER A 265 6.63 -9.40 30.60
CA SER A 265 7.46 -9.34 31.82
C SER A 265 7.52 -7.94 32.44
N GLY A 266 7.11 -6.87 31.74
CA GLY A 266 7.18 -5.48 32.19
C GLY A 266 8.57 -4.85 32.03
N LYS A 267 9.39 -5.36 31.11
CA LYS A 267 10.69 -4.77 30.76
C LYS A 267 10.58 -3.59 29.79
N THR A 268 9.40 -3.40 29.19
CA THR A 268 9.08 -2.25 28.33
C THR A 268 8.41 -1.15 29.14
N PRO A 269 8.53 0.13 28.73
CA PRO A 269 7.67 1.19 29.27
C PRO A 269 6.19 0.87 29.04
N GLU A 270 5.35 1.28 29.97
CA GLU A 270 3.92 0.98 29.92
C GLU A 270 3.19 1.97 29.02
N PHE A 271 2.95 1.56 27.80
CA PHE A 271 2.10 2.21 26.79
C PHE A 271 0.86 1.37 26.52
N ILE A 272 -0.23 2.02 26.11
CA ILE A 272 -1.23 1.38 25.26
C ILE A 272 -0.70 1.52 23.83
N ALA A 273 -0.48 0.41 23.12
CA ALA A 273 -0.06 0.47 21.72
C ALA A 273 -1.27 0.19 20.82
N VAL A 274 -1.47 1.03 19.80
CA VAL A 274 -2.65 0.97 18.92
C VAL A 274 -2.20 0.93 17.48
N PHE A 275 -2.57 -0.11 16.74
CA PHE A 275 -2.48 -0.13 15.28
C PHE A 275 -3.79 0.39 14.70
N ILE A 276 -3.72 1.45 13.89
CA ILE A 276 -4.87 2.05 13.22
C ILE A 276 -5.16 1.29 11.92
N GLN A 277 -6.43 0.92 11.69
CA GLN A 277 -6.89 0.25 10.47
C GLN A 277 -7.82 1.21 9.72
N HIS A 278 -7.44 1.59 8.50
CA HIS A 278 -8.11 2.62 7.70
C HIS A 278 -8.10 2.32 6.20
N PRO A 279 -8.49 1.11 5.76
CA PRO A 279 -8.54 0.78 4.34
C PRO A 279 -9.56 1.66 3.61
N THR A 280 -9.30 1.86 2.33
CA THR A 280 -10.17 2.63 1.40
C THR A 280 -10.64 1.72 0.27
N PRO A 281 -11.62 2.11 -0.54
CA PRO A 281 -11.97 1.37 -1.76
C PRO A 281 -10.88 1.33 -2.84
N PHE A 282 -9.78 2.09 -2.66
CA PHE A 282 -8.67 2.14 -3.62
C PHE A 282 -7.38 1.50 -3.12
N TYR A 283 -7.21 1.41 -1.79
CA TYR A 283 -5.96 0.93 -1.19
C TYR A 283 -6.17 0.45 0.25
N ASP A 284 -5.26 -0.36 0.75
CA ASP A 284 -5.32 -0.91 2.10
C ASP A 284 -4.98 0.12 3.20
N ASP A 285 -4.59 1.34 2.80
CA ASP A 285 -4.21 2.46 3.63
C ASP A 285 -4.77 3.77 3.06
N SER A 286 -5.21 4.70 3.90
CA SER A 286 -5.78 5.98 3.45
C SER A 286 -4.75 7.11 3.31
N TYR A 287 -3.49 6.87 3.66
CA TYR A 287 -2.46 7.90 3.87
C TYR A 287 -2.88 8.97 4.90
N VAL A 288 -3.73 8.63 5.84
CA VAL A 288 -4.13 9.34 7.06
C VAL A 288 -4.50 10.82 6.93
N LEU A 289 -4.58 11.35 5.72
CA LEU A 289 -4.95 12.73 5.45
C LEU A 289 -6.31 12.82 4.76
N ASN A 290 -6.86 14.04 4.72
CA ASN A 290 -8.05 14.34 3.95
C ASN A 290 -7.69 14.31 2.46
N SER A 291 -8.34 13.46 1.69
CA SER A 291 -8.08 13.21 0.28
C SER A 291 -9.32 13.52 -0.56
N ALA A 292 -9.11 14.02 -1.78
CA ALA A 292 -10.19 14.26 -2.71
C ALA A 292 -10.87 12.98 -3.19
N ASN A 293 -10.13 11.86 -3.27
CA ASN A 293 -10.66 10.58 -3.73
C ASN A 293 -11.09 9.65 -2.58
N ASN A 294 -10.33 9.63 -1.47
CA ASN A 294 -10.61 8.74 -0.33
C ASN A 294 -11.57 9.36 0.68
N GLY A 295 -11.64 10.71 0.76
CA GLY A 295 -12.44 11.41 1.75
C GLY A 295 -11.64 11.86 2.98
N PRO A 296 -12.32 12.31 4.06
CA PRO A 296 -11.69 13.00 5.19
C PRO A 296 -11.11 12.04 6.25
N TYR A 297 -10.21 11.13 5.87
CA TYR A 297 -9.64 10.14 6.79
C TYR A 297 -8.80 10.77 7.91
N GLY A 298 -8.04 11.84 7.63
CA GLY A 298 -7.27 12.53 8.67
C GLY A 298 -8.15 13.08 9.78
N ASP A 299 -9.25 13.73 9.40
CA ASP A 299 -10.24 14.21 10.36
C ASP A 299 -10.97 13.06 11.08
N ALA A 300 -11.30 12.00 10.37
CA ALA A 300 -11.96 10.84 10.96
C ALA A 300 -11.06 10.11 11.99
N ILE A 301 -9.78 9.96 11.69
CA ILE A 301 -8.81 9.38 12.63
C ILE A 301 -8.67 10.28 13.87
N THR A 302 -8.49 11.59 13.68
CA THR A 302 -8.17 12.50 14.79
C THR A 302 -9.41 12.94 15.59
N ARG A 303 -10.60 12.99 14.99
CA ARG A 303 -11.83 13.49 15.62
C ARG A 303 -12.85 12.41 15.97
N GLU A 304 -12.73 11.20 15.40
CA GLU A 304 -13.65 10.09 15.70
C GLU A 304 -12.92 8.91 16.34
N LEU A 305 -11.88 8.34 15.70
CA LEU A 305 -11.23 7.12 16.19
C LEU A 305 -10.40 7.37 17.45
N ILE A 306 -9.54 8.40 17.50
CA ILE A 306 -8.71 8.71 18.67
C ILE A 306 -9.58 9.04 19.90
N PRO A 307 -10.63 9.89 19.84
CA PRO A 307 -11.55 10.09 20.95
C PRO A 307 -12.26 8.81 21.40
N GLU A 308 -12.59 7.90 20.49
CA GLU A 308 -13.18 6.61 20.85
C GLU A 308 -12.18 5.70 21.57
N ILE A 309 -10.90 5.71 21.19
CA ILE A 309 -9.82 5.03 21.90
C ILE A 309 -9.69 5.61 23.32
N ASP A 310 -9.67 6.93 23.46
CA ASP A 310 -9.59 7.60 24.77
C ASP A 310 -10.79 7.28 25.67
N ARG A 311 -11.98 7.08 25.09
CA ARG A 311 -13.20 6.70 25.80
C ARG A 311 -13.17 5.24 26.27
N ARG A 312 -12.66 4.33 25.42
CA ARG A 312 -12.63 2.88 25.71
C ARG A 312 -11.51 2.50 26.67
N TYR A 313 -10.39 3.18 26.57
CA TYR A 313 -9.18 2.81 27.27
C TYR A 313 -8.69 3.94 28.21
N ARG A 314 -7.96 3.58 29.22
CA ARG A 314 -7.37 4.52 30.17
C ARG A 314 -6.13 5.21 29.60
N THR A 315 -6.33 6.01 28.59
CA THR A 315 -5.28 6.82 27.95
C THR A 315 -5.05 8.12 28.72
N ILE A 316 -3.85 8.68 28.61
CA ILE A 316 -3.61 10.09 28.90
C ILE A 316 -4.04 10.87 27.66
N ALA A 317 -5.27 11.41 27.69
CA ALA A 317 -5.90 12.08 26.55
C ALA A 317 -5.30 13.48 26.30
N SER A 318 -3.98 13.56 26.12
CA SER A 318 -3.23 14.79 25.90
C SER A 318 -2.18 14.60 24.82
N SER A 319 -1.91 15.64 24.02
CA SER A 319 -0.99 15.56 22.89
C SER A 319 0.42 15.09 23.29
N HIS A 320 0.96 15.55 24.41
CA HIS A 320 2.30 15.13 24.88
C HIS A 320 2.43 13.63 25.09
N ALA A 321 1.32 12.94 25.37
CA ALA A 321 1.27 11.50 25.67
C ALA A 321 0.80 10.64 24.48
N ARG A 322 0.59 11.24 23.30
CA ARG A 322 0.27 10.54 22.05
C ARG A 322 1.46 10.61 21.11
N VAL A 323 2.13 9.49 20.90
CA VAL A 323 3.28 9.38 20.01
C VAL A 323 2.99 8.44 18.85
N LEU A 324 3.72 8.61 17.75
CA LEU A 324 3.47 7.96 16.49
C LEU A 324 4.71 7.16 16.03
N THR A 325 4.51 5.97 15.45
CA THR A 325 5.55 5.29 14.70
C THR A 325 4.98 4.46 13.56
N GLY A 326 5.73 4.34 12.49
CA GLY A 326 5.37 3.56 11.31
C GLY A 326 6.55 3.42 10.37
N GLY A 327 6.47 2.45 9.47
CA GLY A 327 7.49 2.21 8.46
C GLY A 327 6.91 2.20 7.05
N SER A 328 7.70 2.60 6.04
CA SER A 328 7.25 2.68 4.64
C SER A 328 6.07 3.64 4.50
N THR A 329 4.93 3.20 3.96
CA THR A 329 3.65 3.91 3.97
C THR A 329 3.38 4.52 5.35
N GLY A 330 3.44 3.71 6.43
CA GLY A 330 3.26 4.21 7.79
C GLY A 330 4.33 5.20 8.26
N GLY A 331 5.52 5.17 7.68
CA GLY A 331 6.56 6.17 7.94
C GLY A 331 6.17 7.54 7.41
N TRP A 332 5.58 7.60 6.22
CA TRP A 332 5.01 8.82 5.66
C TRP A 332 3.79 9.27 6.48
N ASP A 333 2.90 8.35 6.82
CA ASP A 333 1.68 8.61 7.58
C ASP A 333 1.95 9.32 8.91
N VAL A 334 2.92 8.81 9.68
CA VAL A 334 3.22 9.40 10.99
C VAL A 334 3.84 10.79 10.88
N LEU A 335 4.62 11.05 9.82
CA LEU A 335 5.08 12.41 9.52
C LEU A 335 3.91 13.31 9.12
N ALA A 336 3.04 12.84 8.24
CA ALA A 336 1.88 13.58 7.77
C ALA A 336 0.93 13.93 8.92
N LEU A 337 0.60 12.97 9.81
CA LEU A 337 -0.20 13.23 11.01
C LEU A 337 0.47 14.24 11.93
N GLN A 338 1.78 14.11 12.19
CA GLN A 338 2.49 15.06 13.06
C GLN A 338 2.55 16.46 12.46
N ILE A 339 2.72 16.58 11.14
CA ILE A 339 2.86 17.85 10.43
C ILE A 339 1.51 18.56 10.28
N HIS A 340 0.46 17.84 9.88
CA HIS A 340 -0.85 18.43 9.60
C HIS A 340 -1.75 18.52 10.84
N TYR A 341 -1.51 17.69 11.88
CA TYR A 341 -2.24 17.71 13.15
C TYR A 341 -1.28 17.90 14.36
N PRO A 342 -0.42 18.94 14.37
CA PRO A 342 0.69 19.08 15.32
C PRO A 342 0.24 19.27 16.78
N ASP A 343 -1.01 19.66 16.98
CA ASP A 343 -1.61 19.86 18.31
C ASP A 343 -2.20 18.57 18.90
N VAL A 344 -2.28 17.47 18.09
CA VAL A 344 -2.81 16.18 18.52
C VAL A 344 -1.72 15.26 19.03
N PHE A 345 -0.49 15.34 18.48
CA PHE A 345 0.59 14.40 18.74
C PHE A 345 1.84 15.06 19.32
N GLY A 346 2.56 14.30 20.17
CA GLY A 346 3.75 14.71 20.90
C GLY A 346 5.08 14.31 20.26
N GLY A 347 5.06 13.57 19.15
CA GLY A 347 6.26 13.17 18.41
C GLY A 347 5.99 12.01 17.46
N ALA A 348 6.73 11.97 16.35
CA ALA A 348 6.66 10.95 15.31
C ALA A 348 8.04 10.34 15.04
N TRP A 349 8.11 9.01 15.05
CA TRP A 349 9.28 8.21 14.67
C TRP A 349 8.96 7.50 13.36
N SER A 350 9.37 8.14 12.29
CA SER A 350 9.18 7.72 10.91
C SER A 350 10.33 6.83 10.46
N LEU A 351 10.01 5.62 10.04
CA LEU A 351 10.99 4.61 9.63
C LEU A 351 10.87 4.42 8.10
N TYR A 352 11.98 4.61 7.39
CA TYR A 352 12.03 4.43 5.91
C TYR A 352 10.75 4.89 5.20
N PRO A 353 10.35 6.18 5.40
CA PRO A 353 9.06 6.67 4.91
C PRO A 353 8.98 6.65 3.38
N ASP A 354 7.78 6.48 2.85
CA ASP A 354 7.48 6.76 1.45
C ASP A 354 7.93 8.19 1.09
N GLN A 355 7.88 8.56 -0.19
CA GLN A 355 8.46 9.79 -0.70
C GLN A 355 7.98 11.04 0.04
N VAL A 356 8.85 11.64 0.81
CA VAL A 356 8.60 12.87 1.58
C VAL A 356 8.94 14.14 0.81
N ASP A 357 9.58 14.01 -0.35
CA ASP A 357 9.90 15.10 -1.30
C ASP A 357 9.64 14.59 -2.73
N PHE A 358 8.68 15.18 -3.42
CA PHE A 358 8.23 14.69 -4.72
C PHE A 358 9.17 15.02 -5.89
N ARG A 359 10.29 15.71 -5.63
CA ARG A 359 11.45 15.76 -6.54
C ARG A 359 12.23 14.44 -6.54
N ASN A 360 11.93 13.57 -5.58
CA ASN A 360 12.28 12.17 -5.53
C ASN A 360 11.03 11.35 -5.20
N TYR A 361 10.13 11.28 -6.18
CA TYR A 361 8.93 10.42 -6.14
C TYR A 361 9.39 8.98 -6.42
N GLN A 362 9.94 8.36 -5.40
CA GLN A 362 10.97 7.34 -5.44
C GLN A 362 12.22 7.87 -6.19
N PHE A 363 12.49 7.43 -7.41
CA PHE A 363 13.64 7.84 -8.19
C PHE A 363 13.40 9.10 -9.04
N GLY A 364 12.20 9.23 -9.65
CA GLY A 364 11.85 10.29 -10.59
C GLY A 364 11.47 11.63 -9.94
N ASN A 365 11.57 12.73 -10.70
CA ASN A 365 11.11 14.05 -10.29
C ASN A 365 9.82 14.41 -11.03
N ILE A 366 8.67 14.27 -10.38
CA ILE A 366 7.37 14.48 -11.02
C ILE A 366 7.10 15.93 -11.44
N TYR A 367 7.88 16.90 -10.98
CA TYR A 367 7.74 18.31 -11.36
C TYR A 367 8.48 18.67 -12.64
N THR A 368 9.59 17.99 -12.94
CA THR A 368 10.46 18.34 -14.08
C THR A 368 10.54 17.26 -15.14
N ASP A 369 10.44 15.99 -14.76
CA ASP A 369 10.53 14.89 -15.71
C ASP A 369 9.28 14.86 -16.61
N SER A 370 9.45 14.44 -17.84
CA SER A 370 8.35 14.30 -18.81
C SER A 370 7.75 12.90 -18.85
N ASN A 371 8.50 11.91 -18.32
CA ASN A 371 8.12 10.50 -18.39
C ASN A 371 8.52 9.77 -17.11
N ALA A 372 7.60 8.96 -16.58
CA ALA A 372 7.81 8.17 -15.38
C ALA A 372 8.53 6.84 -15.63
N PHE A 373 8.64 6.39 -16.89
CA PHE A 373 9.20 5.08 -17.23
C PHE A 373 10.61 5.16 -17.78
N VAL A 374 10.94 6.25 -18.49
CA VAL A 374 12.20 6.39 -19.21
C VAL A 374 12.86 7.71 -18.85
N MET A 375 14.15 7.64 -18.52
CA MET A 375 14.98 8.82 -18.30
C MET A 375 15.28 9.53 -19.62
N HIS A 376 15.01 10.84 -19.67
CA HIS A 376 15.34 11.72 -20.77
C HIS A 376 16.50 12.65 -20.37
N ASP A 377 17.70 12.10 -20.23
CA ASP A 377 18.91 12.77 -19.75
C ASP A 377 19.84 13.29 -20.88
N ARG A 378 19.31 13.59 -22.05
CA ARG A 378 20.07 13.93 -23.28
C ARG A 378 20.93 12.76 -23.82
N SER A 379 20.80 11.57 -23.28
CA SER A 379 21.45 10.37 -23.81
C SER A 379 20.70 9.85 -25.04
N TRP A 380 21.44 9.34 -26.02
CA TRP A 380 20.90 8.60 -27.16
C TRP A 380 20.41 7.20 -26.76
N LEU A 381 20.76 6.75 -25.55
CA LEU A 381 20.37 5.43 -25.02
C LEU A 381 19.28 5.65 -23.96
N PRO A 382 18.01 5.35 -24.27
CA PRO A 382 16.95 5.43 -23.28
C PRO A 382 17.22 4.43 -22.14
N ARG A 383 17.00 4.86 -20.91
CA ARG A 383 17.13 4.03 -19.71
C ARG A 383 15.78 3.92 -19.01
N GLU A 384 15.36 2.69 -18.75
CA GLU A 384 14.19 2.46 -17.92
C GLU A 384 14.45 2.95 -16.48
N ILE A 385 13.49 3.65 -15.91
CA ILE A 385 13.54 4.09 -14.51
C ILE A 385 13.25 2.89 -13.61
N PRO A 386 14.16 2.57 -12.64
CA PRO A 386 13.90 1.51 -11.69
C PRO A 386 12.80 1.92 -10.71
N SER A 387 11.88 1.02 -10.37
CA SER A 387 10.96 1.17 -9.25
C SER A 387 11.53 0.54 -7.99
N SER A 388 12.24 -0.56 -8.13
CA SER A 388 12.92 -1.21 -7.00
C SER A 388 14.31 -1.73 -7.36
N ARG A 389 15.15 -1.87 -6.33
CA ARG A 389 16.54 -2.37 -6.43
C ARG A 389 16.89 -3.31 -5.29
N THR A 390 17.90 -4.15 -5.51
CA THR A 390 18.56 -4.87 -4.41
C THR A 390 19.44 -3.92 -3.58
N PRO A 391 19.87 -4.30 -2.37
CA PRO A 391 20.83 -3.51 -1.59
C PRO A 391 22.16 -3.24 -2.32
N GLU A 392 22.55 -4.12 -3.25
CA GLU A 392 23.75 -3.96 -4.08
C GLU A 392 23.52 -3.02 -5.26
N GLY A 393 22.29 -2.55 -5.48
CA GLY A 393 21.94 -1.56 -6.50
C GLY A 393 21.40 -2.13 -7.82
N MET A 394 21.22 -3.45 -7.95
CA MET A 394 20.63 -4.05 -9.16
C MET A 394 19.13 -3.79 -9.21
N THR A 395 18.61 -3.37 -10.35
CA THR A 395 17.18 -3.19 -10.59
C THR A 395 16.44 -4.53 -10.43
N GLU A 396 15.41 -4.56 -9.61
CA GLU A 396 14.51 -5.72 -9.44
C GLU A 396 13.27 -5.59 -10.33
N LEU A 397 12.62 -4.42 -10.33
CA LEU A 397 11.52 -4.06 -11.21
C LEU A 397 11.74 -2.64 -11.74
N THR A 398 11.28 -2.41 -12.96
CA THR A 398 11.18 -1.07 -13.54
C THR A 398 9.82 -0.45 -13.24
N MET A 399 9.72 0.87 -13.34
CA MET A 399 8.47 1.61 -13.24
C MET A 399 7.41 1.09 -14.22
N ARG A 400 7.82 0.74 -15.44
CA ARG A 400 6.94 0.18 -16.47
C ARG A 400 6.36 -1.17 -16.08
N GLU A 401 7.20 -2.08 -15.58
CA GLU A 401 6.79 -3.43 -15.18
C GLU A 401 5.78 -3.39 -14.02
N GLU A 402 6.04 -2.58 -13.00
CA GLU A 402 5.15 -2.47 -11.85
C GLU A 402 3.82 -1.80 -12.22
N ASN A 403 3.85 -0.74 -13.04
CA ASN A 403 2.63 -0.13 -13.56
C ASN A 403 1.84 -1.06 -14.52
N GLN A 404 2.52 -1.94 -15.27
CA GLN A 404 1.87 -2.99 -16.05
C GLN A 404 1.16 -4.00 -15.14
N ALA A 405 1.79 -4.40 -14.03
CA ALA A 405 1.16 -5.29 -13.05
C ALA A 405 -0.11 -4.65 -12.47
N GLU A 406 -0.04 -3.39 -12.03
CA GLU A 406 -1.21 -2.68 -11.49
C GLU A 406 -2.32 -2.51 -12.54
N ALA A 407 -1.99 -2.15 -13.78
CA ALA A 407 -2.97 -2.05 -14.88
C ALA A 407 -3.61 -3.41 -15.23
N THR A 408 -2.89 -4.52 -15.00
CA THR A 408 -3.44 -5.88 -15.11
C THR A 408 -4.40 -6.18 -13.96
N ILE A 409 -4.07 -5.76 -12.74
CA ILE A 409 -4.95 -5.96 -11.57
C ILE A 409 -6.23 -5.13 -11.73
N ALA A 410 -6.16 -3.84 -12.08
CA ALA A 410 -7.36 -3.06 -12.34
C ALA A 410 -7.11 -1.85 -13.25
N SER A 411 -8.17 -1.40 -13.91
CA SER A 411 -8.22 -0.10 -14.58
C SER A 411 -8.59 1.03 -13.61
N LYS A 412 -8.47 2.28 -14.05
CA LYS A 412 -8.96 3.49 -13.35
C LYS A 412 -8.38 3.71 -11.95
N GLY A 413 -7.14 3.29 -11.70
CA GLY A 413 -6.47 3.49 -10.42
C GLY A 413 -7.07 2.70 -9.24
N ARG A 414 -7.59 1.49 -9.49
CA ARG A 414 -8.28 0.64 -8.50
C ARG A 414 -7.55 -0.65 -8.19
N SER A 415 -6.27 -0.75 -8.51
CA SER A 415 -5.54 -2.01 -8.37
C SER A 415 -5.31 -2.42 -6.91
N GLY A 416 -5.42 -1.50 -5.97
CA GLY A 416 -4.94 -1.72 -4.61
C GLY A 416 -3.41 -1.83 -4.51
N GLY A 417 -2.69 -1.52 -5.59
CA GLY A 417 -1.24 -1.44 -5.62
C GLY A 417 -0.71 -0.06 -5.21
N GLN A 418 0.60 0.03 -5.01
CA GLN A 418 1.24 1.20 -4.39
C GLN A 418 1.09 2.49 -5.21
N TRP A 419 1.27 2.40 -6.54
CA TRP A 419 1.18 3.58 -7.44
C TRP A 419 -0.25 4.10 -7.55
N ASP A 420 -1.22 3.20 -7.65
CA ASP A 420 -2.64 3.56 -7.63
C ASP A 420 -3.06 4.08 -6.25
N GLY A 421 -2.53 3.51 -5.16
CA GLY A 421 -2.74 3.94 -3.79
C GLY A 421 -2.27 5.38 -3.56
N TRP A 422 -1.05 5.73 -4.00
CA TRP A 422 -0.54 7.11 -3.93
C TRP A 422 -1.38 8.07 -4.76
N GLN A 423 -1.77 7.64 -5.96
CA GLN A 423 -2.61 8.45 -6.83
C GLN A 423 -3.99 8.67 -6.22
N ALA A 424 -4.61 7.64 -5.62
CA ALA A 424 -5.88 7.78 -4.92
C ALA A 424 -5.76 8.69 -3.68
N ALA A 425 -4.66 8.62 -2.94
CA ALA A 425 -4.43 9.44 -1.76
C ALA A 425 -4.21 10.92 -2.11
N TRP A 426 -3.43 11.23 -3.17
CA TRP A 426 -2.88 12.57 -3.37
C TRP A 426 -3.34 13.29 -4.63
N ALA A 427 -3.78 12.57 -5.68
CA ALA A 427 -4.22 13.22 -6.91
C ALA A 427 -5.62 13.86 -6.79
N PRO A 428 -5.94 14.84 -7.65
CA PRO A 428 -7.30 15.34 -7.76
C PRO A 428 -8.25 14.30 -8.35
N VAL A 429 -9.55 14.52 -8.20
CA VAL A 429 -10.59 13.70 -8.82
C VAL A 429 -10.60 13.94 -10.33
N GLY A 430 -10.62 12.87 -11.12
CA GLY A 430 -10.85 12.93 -12.57
C GLY A 430 -12.31 13.20 -12.92
N ALA A 431 -12.56 13.59 -14.17
CA ALA A 431 -13.92 13.88 -14.66
C ALA A 431 -14.88 12.67 -14.57
N ASP A 432 -14.35 11.47 -14.50
CA ASP A 432 -15.10 10.21 -14.35
C ASP A 432 -15.29 9.78 -12.88
N GLY A 433 -14.83 10.61 -11.93
CA GLY A 433 -14.92 10.37 -10.50
C GLY A 433 -13.81 9.50 -9.91
N TYR A 434 -12.93 8.94 -10.74
CA TYR A 434 -11.76 8.18 -10.29
C TYR A 434 -10.55 9.09 -10.07
N PRO A 435 -9.49 8.61 -9.38
CA PRO A 435 -8.27 9.40 -9.22
C PRO A 435 -7.69 9.81 -10.59
N LYS A 436 -7.39 11.11 -10.76
CA LYS A 436 -6.77 11.57 -12.00
C LYS A 436 -5.35 11.03 -12.09
N PRO A 437 -4.97 10.34 -13.20
CA PRO A 437 -3.65 9.75 -13.34
C PRO A 437 -2.53 10.81 -13.27
N LEU A 438 -1.49 10.55 -12.46
CA LEU A 438 -0.28 11.35 -12.43
C LEU A 438 0.55 11.14 -13.70
N TRP A 439 0.48 9.95 -14.30
CA TRP A 439 1.02 9.63 -15.62
C TRP A 439 0.13 8.63 -16.35
N ASP A 440 0.21 8.64 -17.65
CA ASP A 440 -0.41 7.61 -18.48
C ASP A 440 0.28 6.25 -18.25
N LYS A 441 -0.43 5.26 -17.76
CA LYS A 441 0.11 3.95 -17.37
C LYS A 441 0.64 3.11 -18.55
N ARG A 442 0.37 3.49 -19.79
CA ARG A 442 0.89 2.82 -20.98
C ARG A 442 2.16 3.48 -21.50
N THR A 443 2.20 4.82 -21.53
CA THR A 443 3.28 5.58 -22.12
C THR A 443 4.27 6.15 -21.10
N GLY A 444 3.87 6.30 -19.86
CA GLY A 444 4.63 6.95 -18.79
C GLY A 444 4.59 8.48 -18.83
N ALA A 445 3.86 9.11 -19.76
CA ALA A 445 3.78 10.57 -19.89
C ALA A 445 3.21 11.21 -18.62
N ILE A 446 3.96 12.10 -17.97
CA ILE A 446 3.59 12.73 -16.69
C ILE A 446 2.67 13.93 -16.95
N ASP A 447 1.53 13.96 -16.23
CA ASP A 447 0.67 15.16 -16.13
C ASP A 447 1.14 16.07 -14.99
N ARG A 448 1.93 17.07 -15.32
CA ARG A 448 2.45 18.04 -14.35
C ARG A 448 1.36 18.80 -13.60
N SER A 449 0.17 18.96 -14.19
CA SER A 449 -0.95 19.63 -13.51
C SER A 449 -1.42 18.84 -12.29
N VAL A 450 -1.34 17.50 -12.35
CA VAL A 450 -1.62 16.63 -11.21
C VAL A 450 -0.53 16.76 -10.16
N ALA A 451 0.75 16.73 -10.54
CA ALA A 451 1.87 16.90 -9.63
C ALA A 451 1.79 18.24 -8.87
N GLU A 452 1.50 19.35 -9.57
CA GLU A 452 1.33 20.67 -8.94
C GLU A 452 0.09 20.74 -8.04
N SER A 453 -0.99 20.05 -8.38
CA SER A 453 -2.16 19.92 -7.49
C SER A 453 -1.81 19.19 -6.19
N MET A 454 -1.06 18.09 -6.27
CA MET A 454 -0.58 17.33 -5.12
C MET A 454 0.31 18.20 -4.21
N ARG A 455 1.23 18.97 -4.81
CA ARG A 455 2.07 19.95 -4.13
C ARG A 455 1.25 21.04 -3.40
N ALA A 456 0.28 21.61 -4.09
CA ALA A 456 -0.55 22.69 -3.56
C ALA A 456 -1.38 22.23 -2.33
N LYS A 457 -1.79 20.96 -2.30
CA LYS A 457 -2.51 20.35 -1.18
C LYS A 457 -1.61 19.97 0.01
N GLY A 458 -0.28 20.05 -0.15
CA GLY A 458 0.68 19.77 0.92
C GLY A 458 1.00 18.28 1.12
N TYR A 459 0.79 17.47 0.11
CA TYR A 459 1.15 16.05 0.17
C TYR A 459 2.66 15.83 -0.04
N ASP A 460 3.37 16.73 -0.72
CA ASP A 460 4.83 16.83 -0.64
C ASP A 460 5.20 17.44 0.72
N LEU A 461 5.51 16.57 1.69
CA LEU A 461 5.70 16.98 3.09
C LEU A 461 6.88 17.94 3.26
N ARG A 462 7.96 17.71 2.53
CA ARG A 462 9.13 18.59 2.59
C ARG A 462 8.82 19.99 2.01
N ASP A 463 8.16 20.06 0.86
CA ASP A 463 7.75 21.33 0.27
C ASP A 463 6.71 22.05 1.15
N HIS A 464 5.77 21.31 1.73
CA HIS A 464 4.79 21.86 2.66
C HIS A 464 5.47 22.46 3.90
N LEU A 465 6.43 21.77 4.48
CA LEU A 465 7.20 22.27 5.62
C LEU A 465 7.99 23.53 5.25
N GLU A 466 8.69 23.54 4.09
CA GLU A 466 9.47 24.69 3.64
C GLU A 466 8.61 25.95 3.48
N ARG A 467 7.46 25.81 2.84
CA ARG A 467 6.52 26.94 2.64
C ARG A 467 5.87 27.44 3.92
N ASN A 468 5.68 26.59 4.93
CA ASN A 468 4.89 26.89 6.11
C ASN A 468 5.70 26.86 7.42
N TRP A 469 7.04 26.73 7.37
CA TRP A 469 7.85 26.49 8.57
C TRP A 469 7.70 27.55 9.65
N LYS A 470 7.53 28.83 9.28
CA LYS A 470 7.34 29.92 10.24
C LYS A 470 6.08 29.75 11.11
N THR A 471 5.06 29.08 10.59
CA THR A 471 3.78 28.84 11.29
C THR A 471 3.69 27.47 11.95
N VAL A 472 4.13 26.42 11.26
CA VAL A 472 4.02 25.05 11.80
C VAL A 472 5.26 24.63 12.59
N GLY A 473 6.44 25.15 12.24
CA GLY A 473 7.71 24.81 12.88
C GLY A 473 7.70 24.94 14.41
N PRO A 474 7.18 26.03 15.01
CA PRO A 474 7.09 26.15 16.46
C PRO A 474 6.36 25.00 17.17
N LYS A 475 5.41 24.35 16.48
CA LYS A 475 4.65 23.21 17.01
C LYS A 475 5.35 21.86 16.79
N LEU A 476 6.41 21.84 15.96
CA LEU A 476 7.11 20.62 15.54
C LEU A 476 8.51 20.45 16.15
N VAL A 477 8.99 21.44 16.91
CA VAL A 477 10.32 21.39 17.56
C VAL A 477 10.46 20.13 18.40
N GLY A 478 11.47 19.31 18.11
CA GLY A 478 11.78 18.06 18.80
C GLY A 478 10.80 16.91 18.55
N LYS A 479 9.92 17.02 17.54
CA LYS A 479 8.88 16.01 17.28
C LYS A 479 9.08 15.16 16.04
N LEU A 480 10.03 15.49 15.16
CA LEU A 480 10.25 14.79 13.90
C LEU A 480 11.53 13.96 13.99
N HIS A 481 11.39 12.63 13.94
CA HIS A 481 12.50 11.68 13.99
C HIS A 481 12.37 10.72 12.81
N THR A 482 13.41 10.62 11.98
CA THR A 482 13.37 9.79 10.76
C THR A 482 14.57 8.86 10.69
N ALA A 483 14.35 7.62 10.27
CA ALA A 483 15.41 6.64 10.03
C ALA A 483 15.21 5.96 8.67
N VAL A 484 16.30 5.73 7.91
CA VAL A 484 16.25 5.06 6.60
C VAL A 484 17.57 4.33 6.30
N GLY A 485 17.50 3.22 5.57
CA GLY A 485 18.68 2.55 5.02
C GLY A 485 19.26 3.33 3.82
N ASP A 486 20.59 3.38 3.70
CA ASP A 486 21.27 4.08 2.60
C ASP A 486 21.06 3.43 1.22
N MET A 487 20.69 2.15 1.20
CA MET A 487 20.31 1.39 0.01
C MET A 487 18.86 0.93 0.08
N ASP A 488 17.97 1.84 0.53
CA ASP A 488 16.53 1.58 0.49
C ASP A 488 16.10 1.06 -0.88
N ASN A 489 15.35 -0.04 -0.88
CA ASN A 489 14.99 -0.76 -2.11
C ASN A 489 14.16 0.08 -3.08
N TYR A 490 13.39 1.03 -2.56
CA TYR A 490 12.49 1.91 -3.31
C TYR A 490 13.02 3.32 -3.47
N PHE A 491 14.33 3.55 -3.24
CA PHE A 491 15.00 4.86 -3.35
C PHE A 491 14.47 5.93 -2.38
N LEU A 492 13.74 5.56 -1.34
CA LEU A 492 13.09 6.49 -0.41
C LEU A 492 14.09 7.32 0.39
N ASN A 493 15.31 6.81 0.59
CA ASN A 493 16.43 7.55 1.19
C ASN A 493 16.72 8.88 0.46
N LEU A 494 16.45 8.98 -0.85
CA LEU A 494 16.70 10.21 -1.62
C LEU A 494 15.80 11.36 -1.18
N GLY A 495 14.52 11.12 -0.95
CA GLY A 495 13.59 12.11 -0.40
C GLY A 495 13.94 12.50 1.04
N VAL A 496 14.36 11.52 1.87
CA VAL A 496 14.80 11.77 3.25
C VAL A 496 16.02 12.67 3.33
N TYR A 497 17.02 12.52 2.44
CA TYR A 497 18.17 13.44 2.39
C TYR A 497 17.75 14.88 2.11
N ARG A 498 16.74 15.10 1.26
CA ARG A 498 16.21 16.44 0.99
C ARG A 498 15.43 17.01 2.16
N LEU A 499 14.66 16.17 2.86
CA LEU A 499 13.94 16.56 4.06
C LEU A 499 14.92 16.97 5.17
N GLU A 500 15.99 16.18 5.39
CA GLU A 500 17.05 16.52 6.34
C GLU A 500 17.72 17.84 5.98
N THR A 501 18.13 18.00 4.72
CA THR A 501 18.78 19.24 4.23
C THR A 501 17.93 20.47 4.55
N PHE A 502 16.61 20.39 4.34
CA PHE A 502 15.71 21.49 4.70
C PHE A 502 15.62 21.68 6.21
N LEU A 503 15.33 20.64 6.98
CA LEU A 503 15.13 20.75 8.42
C LEU A 503 16.40 21.20 9.15
N GLU A 504 17.57 20.74 8.73
CA GLU A 504 18.86 21.21 9.26
C GLU A 504 19.11 22.68 8.93
N SER A 505 18.64 23.18 7.76
CA SER A 505 18.76 24.59 7.41
C SER A 505 17.97 25.52 8.33
N THR A 506 17.02 24.99 9.12
CA THR A 506 16.25 25.79 10.10
C THR A 506 17.10 26.30 11.27
N LYS A 507 18.36 25.87 11.41
CA LYS A 507 19.36 26.47 12.30
C LYS A 507 19.77 27.88 11.89
N GLU A 508 19.61 28.21 10.60
CA GLU A 508 20.05 29.51 10.08
C GLU A 508 19.20 30.66 10.63
N PRO A 509 19.80 31.82 10.93
CA PRO A 509 19.07 32.98 11.38
C PRO A 509 17.94 33.39 10.44
N GLY A 510 16.76 33.66 10.96
CA GLY A 510 15.58 34.11 10.21
C GLY A 510 14.75 33.00 9.55
N LYS A 511 15.17 31.75 9.63
CA LYS A 511 14.40 30.61 9.10
C LYS A 511 13.24 30.16 10.01
N GLY A 512 13.22 30.59 11.26
CA GLY A 512 12.26 30.14 12.30
C GLY A 512 12.97 29.33 13.39
N PRO A 513 12.23 28.57 14.22
CA PRO A 513 12.87 27.74 15.23
C PRO A 513 13.60 26.56 14.58
N TYR A 514 14.73 26.16 15.18
CA TYR A 514 15.40 24.91 14.80
C TYR A 514 14.49 23.72 15.09
N TYR A 515 14.40 22.78 14.14
CA TYR A 515 13.48 21.63 14.25
C TYR A 515 13.82 20.69 15.42
N ALA A 516 15.09 20.61 15.87
CA ALA A 516 15.59 19.85 17.02
C ALA A 516 15.14 18.37 17.09
N GLY A 517 14.89 17.77 15.95
CA GLY A 517 14.58 16.33 15.83
C GLY A 517 15.83 15.51 15.51
N SER A 518 15.66 14.37 14.83
CA SER A 518 16.80 13.50 14.49
C SER A 518 16.62 12.76 13.16
N PHE A 519 17.76 12.51 12.49
CA PHE A 519 17.87 11.60 11.37
C PHE A 519 18.86 10.48 11.70
N ALA A 520 18.56 9.25 11.27
CA ALA A 520 19.44 8.10 11.40
C ALA A 520 19.53 7.35 10.07
N TYR A 521 20.77 7.07 9.65
CA TYR A 521 21.04 6.38 8.39
C TYR A 521 21.72 5.04 8.64
N GLY A 522 21.10 3.97 8.11
CA GLY A 522 21.71 2.65 8.11
C GLY A 522 22.80 2.54 7.05
N ARG A 523 24.03 2.14 7.42
CA ARG A 523 25.19 1.98 6.52
C ARG A 523 26.04 0.79 6.91
N PRO A 524 26.79 0.17 5.98
CA PRO A 524 26.60 0.21 4.54
C PRO A 524 25.45 -0.72 4.08
N LEU A 525 24.91 -0.48 2.90
CA LEU A 525 24.00 -1.34 2.15
C LEU A 525 22.75 -1.75 2.94
N LYS A 526 22.21 -0.87 3.79
CA LYS A 526 21.00 -1.19 4.53
C LYS A 526 19.76 -1.03 3.66
N PRO A 527 18.94 -2.10 3.55
CA PRO A 527 17.77 -2.12 2.69
C PRO A 527 16.57 -1.37 3.29
N HIS A 528 15.48 -1.34 2.53
CA HIS A 528 14.16 -1.00 3.05
C HIS A 528 13.78 -1.88 4.26
N GLY A 529 13.12 -1.31 5.25
CA GLY A 529 12.82 -2.00 6.51
C GLY A 529 13.91 -1.89 7.58
N TRP A 530 15.02 -1.18 7.29
CA TRP A 530 16.05 -0.95 8.30
C TRP A 530 15.58 0.07 9.34
N GLN A 531 15.81 -0.25 10.62
CA GLN A 531 15.65 0.67 11.73
C GLN A 531 16.82 0.52 12.72
N PRO A 532 17.25 1.63 13.37
CA PRO A 532 18.41 1.62 14.26
C PRO A 532 18.11 1.05 15.65
N TRP A 533 16.83 0.97 16.03
CA TRP A 533 16.38 0.57 17.36
C TRP A 533 15.60 -0.74 17.33
N SER A 534 15.70 -1.52 18.38
CA SER A 534 14.68 -2.49 18.70
C SER A 534 13.37 -1.77 19.08
N ASN A 535 12.23 -2.45 18.98
CA ASN A 535 10.95 -1.87 19.41
C ASN A 535 10.98 -1.48 20.91
N GLN A 536 11.67 -2.26 21.74
CA GLN A 536 11.86 -1.96 23.16
C GLN A 536 12.64 -0.66 23.36
N GLU A 537 13.75 -0.45 22.62
CA GLU A 537 14.54 0.78 22.68
C GLU A 537 13.74 1.97 22.17
N LEU A 538 13.01 1.81 21.06
CA LEU A 538 12.15 2.84 20.52
C LEU A 538 11.09 3.28 21.54
N LEU A 539 10.44 2.35 22.23
CA LEU A 539 9.48 2.67 23.28
C LEU A 539 10.13 3.42 24.46
N ARG A 540 11.39 3.11 24.83
CA ARG A 540 12.10 3.88 25.87
C ARG A 540 12.39 5.32 25.43
N ILE A 541 12.78 5.52 24.15
CA ILE A 541 12.99 6.84 23.57
C ILE A 541 11.69 7.65 23.59
N MET A 542 10.58 7.02 23.17
CA MET A 542 9.25 7.63 23.20
C MET A 542 8.80 7.98 24.62
N ALA A 543 9.02 7.09 25.60
CA ALA A 543 8.68 7.34 26.99
C ALA A 543 9.45 8.54 27.56
N ALA A 544 10.73 8.67 27.22
CA ALA A 544 11.54 9.83 27.60
C ALA A 544 11.01 11.12 26.97
N GLN A 545 10.54 11.09 25.71
CA GLN A 545 9.89 12.23 25.06
C GLN A 545 8.60 12.62 25.76
N VAL A 546 7.72 11.65 26.03
CA VAL A 546 6.47 11.87 26.77
C VAL A 546 6.73 12.51 28.12
N ALA A 547 7.70 12.01 28.87
CA ALA A 547 8.06 12.55 30.19
C ALA A 547 8.61 13.99 30.10
N ARG A 548 9.45 14.30 29.12
CA ARG A 548 9.98 15.67 28.92
C ARG A 548 8.90 16.69 28.59
N ASN A 549 7.90 16.27 27.83
CA ASN A 549 6.83 17.13 27.34
C ASN A 549 5.60 17.17 28.26
N ALA A 550 5.62 16.39 29.36
CA ALA A 550 4.55 16.42 30.34
C ALA A 550 4.45 17.82 30.99
N PRO A 551 3.23 18.32 31.20
CA PRO A 551 3.05 19.58 31.96
C PRO A 551 3.76 19.50 33.31
N ARG A 552 4.52 20.56 33.67
CA ARG A 552 5.09 20.65 35.01
C ARG A 552 3.92 20.75 36.02
N GLN A 553 3.91 19.86 36.99
CA GLN A 553 2.95 19.88 38.09
C GLN A 553 3.13 21.13 38.94
#